data_c2bab3b95f8e7e21a2131b16b48749b4
#
_entry.id   c2bab3b95f8e7e21a2131b16b48749b4
#
_cell.length_a   1.000
_cell.length_b   1.000
_cell.length_c   1.000
_cell.angle_alpha   90.00
_cell.angle_beta   90.00
_cell.angle_gamma   90.00
#
_symmetry.space_group_name_H-M   'P 1'
#
loop_
_entity.id
_entity.type
_entity.pdbx_description
1 polymer ?
#
loop_
_entity_poly.entity_id
_entity_poly.type
_entity_poly.pdbx_seq_one_letter_code
_entity_poly.pdbx_strand_id
1 'polypeptide(L)'
;MSRIWLTMIMLLSSVVFDVTTSRAGPSGESRSISSASRGPIHQATDTVVDRPAVSEVNPDLIRKAIQKHLESEWGHKVKTVQVTVLEPADPVTIPGGTVELQVIPNLLEEGLGRRRFHVEAVANGKSRKAIQVVADIAAMIDAVVITRFLKADELIDMSDLKTVGLRIQQVNHPFITDQGEVIGKSASRPLPPETPLRPAFVKPPLVIKKGDRVLIEARRGGLSIRANGVTKANGQVGQTVMVTNLDSGRELRAKVVAPSL
;
A
#
# COMPACT_ATOMS: atom_id res chain seq x y z
N MET A 1 -2.40 -6.03 33.38
CA MET A 1 -3.80 -5.90 32.93
C MET A 1 -4.09 -4.43 32.73
N SER A 2 -4.01 -3.94 31.51
CA SER A 2 -4.36 -2.54 31.18
C SER A 2 -5.22 -2.60 29.90
N ARG A 3 -6.50 -2.27 30.07
CA ARG A 3 -7.50 -2.23 29.02
C ARG A 3 -7.38 -0.88 28.30
N ILE A 4 -7.02 -0.90 27.03
CA ILE A 4 -7.08 0.27 26.14
C ILE A 4 -8.46 0.29 25.51
N TRP A 5 -9.24 1.32 25.82
CA TRP A 5 -10.51 1.63 25.18
C TRP A 5 -10.23 2.35 23.86
N LEU A 6 -10.73 1.77 22.77
CA LEU A 6 -10.70 2.38 21.43
C LEU A 6 -12.05 3.07 21.21
N THR A 7 -12.07 4.39 21.24
CA THR A 7 -13.24 5.20 20.89
C THR A 7 -13.27 5.41 19.37
N MET A 8 -14.26 4.81 18.72
CA MET A 8 -14.56 4.98 17.30
C MET A 8 -15.44 6.23 17.14
N ILE A 9 -14.91 7.27 16.50
CA ILE A 9 -15.67 8.45 16.09
C ILE A 9 -16.11 8.25 14.64
N MET A 10 -17.40 8.09 14.47
CA MET A 10 -18.07 8.02 13.17
C MET A 10 -18.45 9.44 12.74
N LEU A 11 -17.78 9.99 11.74
CA LEU A 11 -18.14 11.25 11.10
C LEU A 11 -19.07 10.97 9.92
N LEU A 12 -20.36 11.19 10.12
CA LEU A 12 -21.35 11.27 9.04
C LEU A 12 -21.21 12.66 8.38
N SER A 13 -20.79 12.68 7.13
CA SER A 13 -20.88 13.85 6.27
C SER A 13 -22.11 13.71 5.38
N SER A 14 -23.18 14.41 5.75
CA SER A 14 -24.39 14.59 4.94
C SER A 14 -24.16 15.75 3.97
N VAL A 15 -24.09 15.43 2.68
CA VAL A 15 -24.14 16.42 1.60
C VAL A 15 -25.61 16.61 1.22
N VAL A 16 -26.13 17.79 1.51
CA VAL A 16 -27.44 18.25 1.08
C VAL A 16 -27.32 18.85 -0.31
N PHE A 17 -28.04 18.29 -1.27
CA PHE A 17 -28.20 18.88 -2.59
C PHE A 17 -29.50 19.71 -2.60
N ASP A 18 -29.35 21.02 -2.75
CA ASP A 18 -30.44 21.96 -3.01
C ASP A 18 -30.91 21.83 -4.47
N VAL A 19 -32.18 21.46 -4.65
CA VAL A 19 -32.86 21.49 -5.93
C VAL A 19 -33.58 22.84 -6.05
N THR A 20 -33.03 23.74 -6.83
CA THR A 20 -33.72 24.97 -7.23
C THR A 20 -34.70 24.69 -8.36
N THR A 21 -35.98 24.70 -8.03
CA THR A 21 -37.06 24.75 -9.00
C THR A 21 -37.21 26.17 -9.57
N SER A 22 -36.94 26.32 -10.85
CA SER A 22 -37.28 27.55 -11.58
C SER A 22 -38.64 27.37 -12.26
N ARG A 23 -39.59 28.19 -11.83
CA ARG A 23 -40.94 28.31 -12.32
C ARG A 23 -41.02 29.58 -13.17
N ALA A 24 -41.36 29.46 -14.42
CA ALA A 24 -41.85 30.57 -15.24
C ALA A 24 -43.10 30.13 -15.99
N GLY A 25 -44.19 30.76 -15.67
CA GLY A 25 -45.45 30.68 -16.39
C GLY A 25 -45.58 31.88 -17.32
N PRO A 26 -46.83 32.27 -17.71
CA PRO A 26 -47.36 31.92 -19.02
C PRO A 26 -47.69 33.18 -19.84
N SER A 27 -48.06 33.07 -21.05
CA SER A 27 -48.93 33.96 -21.87
C SER A 27 -48.63 33.73 -23.37
N GLY A 28 -49.61 33.54 -24.17
CA GLY A 28 -50.56 34.37 -24.84
C GLY A 28 -51.13 33.60 -26.00
N GLU A 29 -52.37 33.44 -26.00
CA GLU A 29 -53.46 33.70 -26.93
C GLU A 29 -53.10 34.01 -28.40
N SER A 30 -53.63 33.26 -29.38
CA SER A 30 -54.75 33.71 -30.19
C SER A 30 -55.01 32.87 -31.46
N ARG A 31 -56.25 32.43 -31.57
CA ARG A 31 -57.15 32.40 -32.78
C ARG A 31 -56.66 31.75 -34.08
N SER A 32 -57.28 30.74 -34.48
CA SER A 32 -58.57 30.45 -35.07
C SER A 32 -58.46 30.26 -36.58
N ILE A 33 -59.20 29.31 -37.03
CA ILE A 33 -60.02 29.15 -38.25
C ILE A 33 -59.71 27.89 -39.06
N SER A 34 -60.69 27.02 -38.99
CA SER A 34 -61.53 26.44 -40.06
C SER A 34 -61.01 25.31 -40.95
N SER A 35 -61.72 24.23 -40.79
CA SER A 35 -62.36 23.33 -41.74
C SER A 35 -61.51 22.62 -42.78
N ALA A 36 -61.52 21.31 -42.74
CA ALA A 36 -62.24 20.42 -43.72
C ALA A 36 -61.71 18.98 -43.58
N SER A 37 -62.63 18.14 -43.21
CA SER A 37 -62.88 16.78 -43.64
C SER A 37 -61.86 16.01 -44.50
N ARG A 38 -61.49 14.84 -44.04
CA ARG A 38 -61.64 13.52 -44.71
C ARG A 38 -60.71 12.44 -44.13
N GLY A 39 -61.33 11.32 -43.82
CA GLY A 39 -60.77 9.98 -43.93
C GLY A 39 -60.00 9.42 -42.76
N PRO A 40 -60.37 8.25 -42.24
CA PRO A 40 -59.62 7.57 -41.22
C PRO A 40 -58.33 6.96 -41.81
N ILE A 41 -57.23 7.62 -41.59
CA ILE A 41 -55.91 6.99 -41.78
C ILE A 41 -55.71 6.17 -40.57
N HIS A 42 -55.57 4.85 -40.74
CA HIS A 42 -54.99 3.97 -39.69
C HIS A 42 -53.69 4.59 -39.24
N GLN A 43 -53.72 5.21 -38.08
CA GLN A 43 -52.49 5.45 -37.29
C GLN A 43 -52.02 4.07 -36.84
N ALA A 44 -50.99 3.57 -37.52
CA ALA A 44 -50.11 2.59 -36.94
C ALA A 44 -49.56 3.23 -35.65
N THR A 45 -50.07 2.80 -34.53
CA THR A 45 -49.43 3.04 -33.24
C THR A 45 -48.06 2.39 -33.36
N ASP A 46 -47.03 3.20 -33.68
CA ASP A 46 -45.66 2.85 -33.40
C ASP A 46 -45.60 2.64 -31.87
N THR A 47 -45.78 1.41 -31.49
CA THR A 47 -45.42 0.96 -30.16
C THR A 47 -43.92 1.16 -30.09
N VAL A 48 -43.51 2.28 -29.49
CA VAL A 48 -42.15 2.47 -29.06
C VAL A 48 -41.88 1.32 -28.10
N VAL A 49 -41.32 0.26 -28.64
CA VAL A 49 -40.77 -0.82 -27.82
C VAL A 49 -39.64 -0.15 -27.06
N ASP A 50 -39.92 0.17 -25.81
CA ASP A 50 -38.93 0.64 -24.83
C ASP A 50 -37.88 -0.48 -24.73
N ARG A 51 -36.88 -0.41 -25.61
CA ARG A 51 -35.74 -1.33 -25.55
C ARG A 51 -35.04 -1.03 -24.27
N PRO A 52 -34.95 -1.99 -23.33
CA PRO A 52 -34.26 -1.77 -22.10
C PRO A 52 -32.86 -1.28 -22.44
N ALA A 53 -32.47 -0.14 -21.86
CA ALA A 53 -31.12 0.39 -22.00
C ALA A 53 -30.13 -0.72 -21.68
N VAL A 54 -29.26 -1.02 -22.61
CA VAL A 54 -28.25 -2.09 -22.46
C VAL A 54 -26.90 -1.42 -22.35
N SER A 55 -26.18 -1.78 -21.32
CA SER A 55 -24.78 -1.32 -21.10
C SER A 55 -23.82 -2.44 -21.45
N GLU A 56 -22.73 -2.10 -22.12
CA GLU A 56 -21.60 -3.00 -22.35
C GLU A 56 -20.49 -2.73 -21.33
N VAL A 57 -20.10 -3.76 -20.64
CA VAL A 57 -18.96 -3.74 -19.73
C VAL A 57 -17.76 -4.34 -20.43
N ASN A 58 -16.84 -3.48 -20.83
CA ASN A 58 -15.59 -3.88 -21.45
C ASN A 58 -14.61 -4.48 -20.41
N PRO A 59 -13.71 -5.41 -20.81
CA PRO A 59 -12.67 -5.95 -19.95
C PRO A 59 -11.81 -4.88 -19.28
N ASP A 60 -11.62 -3.72 -19.91
CA ASP A 60 -10.90 -2.58 -19.33
C ASP A 60 -11.61 -1.96 -18.12
N LEU A 61 -12.92 -1.91 -18.09
CA LEU A 61 -13.68 -1.44 -16.93
C LEU A 61 -13.56 -2.44 -15.77
N ILE A 62 -13.62 -3.73 -16.08
CA ILE A 62 -13.42 -4.80 -15.12
C ILE A 62 -12.01 -4.72 -14.54
N ARG A 63 -10.99 -4.56 -15.39
CA ARG A 63 -9.59 -4.37 -14.98
C ARG A 63 -9.44 -3.21 -14.01
N LYS A 64 -10.01 -2.04 -14.31
CA LYS A 64 -9.96 -0.86 -13.45
C LYS A 64 -10.64 -1.09 -12.11
N ALA A 65 -11.78 -1.78 -12.10
CA ALA A 65 -12.50 -2.09 -10.87
C ALA A 65 -11.68 -3.02 -9.96
N ILE A 66 -11.10 -4.09 -10.51
CA ILE A 66 -10.23 -5.03 -9.77
C ILE A 66 -8.96 -4.30 -9.29
N GLN A 67 -8.33 -3.50 -10.15
CA GLN A 67 -7.14 -2.74 -9.79
C GLN A 67 -7.41 -1.81 -8.61
N LYS A 68 -8.48 -1.02 -8.65
CA LYS A 68 -8.89 -0.13 -7.57
C LYS A 68 -9.17 -0.89 -6.27
N HIS A 69 -9.81 -2.06 -6.36
CA HIS A 69 -10.08 -2.92 -5.21
C HIS A 69 -8.78 -3.40 -4.55
N LEU A 70 -7.85 -3.93 -5.34
CA LEU A 70 -6.55 -4.42 -4.86
C LEU A 70 -5.65 -3.30 -4.33
N GLU A 71 -5.65 -2.13 -4.95
CA GLU A 71 -4.95 -0.94 -4.45
C GLU A 71 -5.49 -0.49 -3.10
N SER A 72 -6.80 -0.59 -2.88
CA SER A 72 -7.42 -0.31 -1.58
C SER A 72 -7.10 -1.37 -0.53
N GLU A 73 -7.07 -2.65 -0.92
CA GLU A 73 -6.79 -3.78 -0.04
C GLU A 73 -5.33 -3.81 0.41
N TRP A 74 -4.40 -3.63 -0.52
CA TRP A 74 -2.97 -3.73 -0.26
C TRP A 74 -2.34 -2.42 0.23
N GLY A 75 -3.00 -1.29 -0.03
CA GLY A 75 -2.59 0.03 0.46
C GLY A 75 -1.12 0.34 0.20
N HIS A 76 -0.40 0.67 1.28
CA HIS A 76 1.02 1.04 1.22
C HIS A 76 2.00 -0.14 1.05
N LYS A 77 1.52 -1.39 1.04
CA LYS A 77 2.38 -2.58 0.89
C LYS A 77 2.95 -2.71 -0.52
N VAL A 78 2.30 -2.12 -1.51
CA VAL A 78 2.72 -2.16 -2.92
C VAL A 78 2.66 -0.76 -3.53
N LYS A 79 3.54 -0.49 -4.49
CA LYS A 79 3.53 0.78 -5.23
C LYS A 79 2.51 0.77 -6.35
N THR A 80 2.48 -0.32 -7.10
CA THR A 80 1.64 -0.45 -8.29
C THR A 80 1.12 -1.86 -8.41
N VAL A 81 -0.17 -1.97 -8.73
CA VAL A 81 -0.83 -3.23 -9.06
C VAL A 81 -1.08 -3.26 -10.55
N GLN A 82 -0.68 -4.33 -11.22
CA GLN A 82 -0.98 -4.60 -12.62
C GLN A 82 -1.98 -5.75 -12.69
N VAL A 83 -3.09 -5.51 -13.37
CA VAL A 83 -4.15 -6.49 -13.56
C VAL A 83 -4.27 -6.77 -15.05
N THR A 84 -4.19 -8.03 -15.43
CA THR A 84 -4.43 -8.48 -16.80
C THR A 84 -5.64 -9.40 -16.76
N VAL A 85 -6.77 -8.94 -17.30
CA VAL A 85 -7.99 -9.75 -17.41
C VAL A 85 -7.79 -10.78 -18.53
N LEU A 86 -7.96 -12.05 -18.19
CA LEU A 86 -7.86 -13.18 -19.12
C LEU A 86 -9.25 -13.63 -19.59
N GLU A 87 -10.22 -13.58 -18.68
CA GLU A 87 -11.63 -13.91 -18.94
C GLU A 87 -12.53 -12.95 -18.15
N PRO A 88 -13.61 -12.43 -18.75
CA PRO A 88 -14.00 -12.56 -20.15
C PRO A 88 -13.12 -11.74 -21.09
N ALA A 89 -12.82 -12.29 -22.29
CA ALA A 89 -12.09 -11.58 -23.34
C ALA A 89 -12.99 -10.56 -24.08
N ASP A 90 -14.27 -10.88 -24.20
CA ASP A 90 -15.27 -10.07 -24.90
C ASP A 90 -16.07 -9.19 -23.92
N PRO A 91 -16.64 -8.06 -24.41
CA PRO A 91 -17.52 -7.23 -23.61
C PRO A 91 -18.75 -7.99 -23.10
N VAL A 92 -19.12 -7.75 -21.86
CA VAL A 92 -20.29 -8.37 -21.23
C VAL A 92 -21.48 -7.43 -21.29
N THR A 93 -22.54 -7.90 -21.91
CA THR A 93 -23.82 -7.17 -22.03
C THR A 93 -24.63 -7.27 -20.74
N ILE A 94 -25.10 -6.13 -20.23
CA ILE A 94 -25.85 -6.03 -18.97
C ILE A 94 -27.12 -5.22 -19.20
N PRO A 95 -28.30 -5.72 -18.84
CA PRO A 95 -29.55 -4.96 -18.94
C PRO A 95 -29.60 -3.88 -17.84
N GLY A 96 -29.84 -2.64 -18.24
CA GLY A 96 -29.94 -1.48 -17.38
C GLY A 96 -29.09 -0.32 -17.89
N GLY A 97 -29.28 0.88 -17.31
CA GLY A 97 -28.53 2.09 -17.65
C GLY A 97 -27.07 2.07 -17.11
N THR A 98 -26.69 3.14 -16.43
CA THR A 98 -25.35 3.24 -15.84
C THR A 98 -25.07 2.07 -14.89
N VAL A 99 -23.98 1.34 -15.15
CA VAL A 99 -23.55 0.16 -14.37
C VAL A 99 -22.36 0.51 -13.52
N GLU A 100 -22.44 0.20 -12.24
CA GLU A 100 -21.35 0.22 -11.29
C GLU A 100 -20.83 -1.21 -11.08
N LEU A 101 -19.51 -1.38 -11.05
CA LEU A 101 -18.87 -2.67 -10.84
C LEU A 101 -18.39 -2.79 -9.38
N GLN A 102 -18.87 -3.79 -8.67
CA GLN A 102 -18.44 -4.10 -7.32
C GLN A 102 -17.68 -5.43 -7.31
N VAL A 103 -16.45 -5.40 -6.84
CA VAL A 103 -15.61 -6.61 -6.70
C VAL A 103 -15.91 -7.26 -5.36
N ILE A 104 -16.34 -8.53 -5.40
CA ILE A 104 -16.58 -9.32 -4.20
C ILE A 104 -15.28 -10.07 -3.89
N PRO A 105 -14.66 -9.85 -2.71
CA PRO A 105 -13.43 -10.53 -2.35
C PRO A 105 -13.65 -12.05 -2.22
N ASN A 106 -12.74 -12.84 -2.78
CA ASN A 106 -12.70 -14.26 -2.58
C ASN A 106 -11.62 -14.56 -1.51
N LEU A 107 -12.06 -14.90 -0.31
CA LEU A 107 -11.17 -15.16 0.82
C LEU A 107 -10.31 -16.42 0.64
N LEU A 108 -10.59 -17.25 -0.36
CA LEU A 108 -9.83 -18.46 -0.64
C LEU A 108 -8.69 -18.26 -1.64
N GLU A 109 -8.72 -17.16 -2.38
CA GLU A 109 -7.72 -16.85 -3.42
C GLU A 109 -7.06 -15.51 -3.14
N GLU A 110 -6.06 -15.50 -2.28
CA GLU A 110 -5.27 -14.32 -1.92
C GLU A 110 -3.92 -14.31 -2.65
N GLY A 111 -3.32 -13.11 -2.84
CA GLY A 111 -1.96 -12.93 -3.34
C GLY A 111 -1.86 -12.55 -4.81
N LEU A 112 -0.69 -12.84 -5.40
CA LEU A 112 -0.34 -12.52 -6.78
C LEU A 112 -0.50 -13.72 -7.71
N GLY A 113 -0.43 -13.47 -9.02
CA GLY A 113 -0.60 -14.49 -10.06
C GLY A 113 -2.05 -14.62 -10.52
N ARG A 114 -2.39 -15.79 -11.07
CA ARG A 114 -3.72 -16.04 -11.62
C ARG A 114 -4.75 -16.22 -10.51
N ARG A 115 -5.80 -15.37 -10.55
CA ARG A 115 -6.88 -15.34 -9.55
C ARG A 115 -8.24 -15.27 -10.24
N ARG A 116 -9.27 -15.76 -9.53
CA ARG A 116 -10.67 -15.60 -9.90
C ARG A 116 -11.31 -14.53 -9.04
N PHE A 117 -12.07 -13.66 -9.69
CA PHE A 117 -12.85 -12.61 -9.04
C PHE A 117 -14.32 -12.77 -9.38
N HIS A 118 -15.16 -12.43 -8.43
CA HIS A 118 -16.58 -12.24 -8.66
C HIS A 118 -16.86 -10.74 -8.72
N VAL A 119 -17.30 -10.28 -9.88
CA VAL A 119 -17.62 -8.87 -10.09
C VAL A 119 -19.12 -8.75 -10.30
N GLU A 120 -19.79 -8.04 -9.42
CA GLU A 120 -21.20 -7.73 -9.58
C GLU A 120 -21.39 -6.43 -10.35
N ALA A 121 -22.22 -6.51 -11.36
CA ALA A 121 -22.68 -5.36 -12.09
C ALA A 121 -23.99 -4.85 -11.48
N VAL A 122 -23.93 -3.68 -10.87
CA VAL A 122 -25.05 -3.03 -10.18
C VAL A 122 -25.60 -1.90 -11.04
N ALA A 123 -26.89 -1.91 -11.34
CA ALA A 123 -27.57 -0.81 -12.01
C ALA A 123 -28.79 -0.38 -11.20
N ASN A 124 -28.95 0.93 -10.98
CA ASN A 124 -30.01 1.49 -10.14
C ASN A 124 -30.10 0.86 -8.74
N GLY A 125 -28.95 0.61 -8.11
CA GLY A 125 -28.85 0.02 -6.77
C GLY A 125 -29.24 -1.45 -6.67
N LYS A 126 -29.45 -2.14 -7.80
CA LYS A 126 -29.77 -3.57 -7.83
C LYS A 126 -28.71 -4.34 -8.60
N SER A 127 -28.24 -5.45 -8.03
CA SER A 127 -27.37 -6.40 -8.73
C SER A 127 -28.11 -6.94 -9.96
N ARG A 128 -27.51 -6.82 -11.13
CA ARG A 128 -28.07 -7.23 -12.42
C ARG A 128 -27.42 -8.47 -12.98
N LYS A 129 -26.10 -8.60 -12.76
CA LYS A 129 -25.36 -9.73 -13.29
C LYS A 129 -24.08 -9.95 -12.46
N ALA A 130 -23.81 -11.18 -12.12
CA ALA A 130 -22.52 -11.61 -11.58
C ALA A 130 -21.63 -12.05 -12.74
N ILE A 131 -20.40 -11.51 -12.80
CA ILE A 131 -19.41 -11.82 -13.81
C ILE A 131 -18.27 -12.56 -13.12
N GLN A 132 -17.97 -13.76 -13.59
CA GLN A 132 -16.75 -14.46 -13.17
C GLN A 132 -15.58 -13.95 -14.01
N VAL A 133 -14.53 -13.53 -13.36
CA VAL A 133 -13.35 -12.93 -14.00
C VAL A 133 -12.12 -13.73 -13.60
N VAL A 134 -11.33 -14.12 -14.59
CA VAL A 134 -10.00 -14.68 -14.38
C VAL A 134 -8.99 -13.59 -14.76
N ALA A 135 -8.14 -13.22 -13.83
CA ALA A 135 -7.10 -12.23 -14.05
C ALA A 135 -5.74 -12.67 -13.51
N ASP A 136 -4.68 -12.23 -14.19
CA ASP A 136 -3.31 -12.36 -13.69
C ASP A 136 -2.90 -11.06 -13.00
N ILE A 137 -2.47 -11.19 -11.74
CA ILE A 137 -2.15 -10.08 -10.86
C ILE A 137 -0.65 -10.02 -10.63
N ALA A 138 -0.04 -8.89 -10.94
CA ALA A 138 1.34 -8.59 -10.63
C ALA A 138 1.42 -7.32 -9.79
N ALA A 139 2.41 -7.24 -8.90
CA ALA A 139 2.64 -6.05 -8.11
C ALA A 139 4.12 -5.66 -8.12
N MET A 140 4.36 -4.37 -8.00
CA MET A 140 5.68 -3.78 -7.89
C MET A 140 5.80 -2.96 -6.62
N ILE A 141 6.99 -2.95 -6.06
CA ILE A 141 7.39 -2.11 -4.93
C ILE A 141 8.60 -1.27 -5.30
N ASP A 142 8.83 -0.22 -4.55
CA ASP A 142 10.11 0.50 -4.56
C ASP A 142 11.04 -0.14 -3.53
N ALA A 143 11.88 -1.07 -3.95
CA ALA A 143 12.84 -1.74 -3.07
C ALA A 143 14.14 -0.93 -2.95
N VAL A 144 14.66 -0.83 -1.74
CA VAL A 144 16.00 -0.26 -1.49
C VAL A 144 17.06 -1.29 -1.84
N VAL A 145 18.01 -0.91 -2.69
CA VAL A 145 19.14 -1.75 -3.10
C VAL A 145 20.46 -1.06 -2.83
N ILE A 146 21.53 -1.86 -2.69
CA ILE A 146 22.90 -1.40 -2.51
C ILE A 146 23.51 -1.05 -3.87
N THR A 147 24.24 0.08 -3.94
CA THR A 147 24.89 0.57 -5.17
C THR A 147 26.27 -0.02 -5.40
N ARG A 148 27.01 -0.35 -4.33
CA ARG A 148 28.37 -0.89 -4.35
C ARG A 148 28.50 -2.11 -3.42
N PHE A 149 29.60 -2.84 -3.52
CA PHE A 149 29.88 -3.91 -2.57
C PHE A 149 30.13 -3.37 -1.17
N LEU A 150 29.42 -3.92 -0.17
CA LEU A 150 29.62 -3.65 1.25
C LEU A 150 30.15 -4.90 1.96
N LYS A 151 31.16 -4.70 2.83
CA LYS A 151 31.67 -5.74 3.71
C LYS A 151 30.74 -5.92 4.90
N ALA A 152 30.86 -7.07 5.58
CA ALA A 152 30.19 -7.24 6.88
C ALA A 152 30.69 -6.18 7.87
N ASP A 153 29.77 -5.68 8.71
CA ASP A 153 30.00 -4.63 9.71
C ASP A 153 30.29 -3.23 9.12
N GLU A 154 30.28 -3.08 7.80
CA GLU A 154 30.45 -1.78 7.14
C GLU A 154 29.20 -0.93 7.35
N LEU A 155 29.40 0.36 7.69
CA LEU A 155 28.32 1.34 7.84
C LEU A 155 27.68 1.62 6.48
N ILE A 156 26.39 1.75 6.48
CA ILE A 156 25.60 2.04 5.27
C ILE A 156 25.22 3.52 5.28
N ASP A 157 25.72 4.23 4.28
CA ASP A 157 25.42 5.64 4.06
C ASP A 157 24.37 5.84 2.96
N MET A 158 23.80 7.04 2.88
CA MET A 158 22.80 7.38 1.87
C MET A 158 23.32 7.19 0.43
N SER A 159 24.62 7.45 0.19
CA SER A 159 25.27 7.26 -1.10
C SER A 159 25.38 5.79 -1.55
N ASP A 160 25.28 4.87 -0.61
CA ASP A 160 25.33 3.44 -0.87
C ASP A 160 23.97 2.85 -1.27
N LEU A 161 22.92 3.67 -1.24
CA LEU A 161 21.54 3.26 -1.42
C LEU A 161 20.95 3.86 -2.70
N LYS A 162 20.13 3.07 -3.36
CA LYS A 162 19.18 3.56 -4.39
C LYS A 162 17.87 2.81 -4.30
N THR A 163 16.82 3.40 -4.85
CA THR A 163 15.51 2.78 -4.93
C THR A 163 15.27 2.27 -6.34
N VAL A 164 14.82 1.02 -6.47
CA VAL A 164 14.48 0.40 -7.77
C VAL A 164 13.11 -0.23 -7.73
N GLY A 165 12.39 -0.16 -8.84
CA GLY A 165 11.14 -0.89 -9.01
C GLY A 165 11.40 -2.40 -9.05
N LEU A 166 10.86 -3.14 -8.10
CA LEU A 166 11.00 -4.59 -8.00
C LEU A 166 9.63 -5.27 -8.13
N ARG A 167 9.52 -6.21 -9.07
CA ARG A 167 8.34 -7.08 -9.13
C ARG A 167 8.41 -8.09 -8.00
N ILE A 168 7.36 -8.16 -7.19
CA ILE A 168 7.28 -9.07 -6.05
C ILE A 168 6.48 -10.32 -6.40
N GLN A 169 6.75 -11.42 -5.67
CA GLN A 169 6.02 -12.68 -5.80
C GLN A 169 4.97 -12.86 -4.70
N GLN A 170 5.04 -12.06 -3.65
CA GLN A 170 4.11 -12.10 -2.51
C GLN A 170 3.86 -10.67 -2.03
N VAL A 171 2.62 -10.36 -1.67
CA VAL A 171 2.23 -9.03 -1.16
C VAL A 171 2.94 -8.72 0.16
N ASN A 172 3.05 -9.72 1.04
CA ASN A 172 3.84 -9.60 2.28
C ASN A 172 5.31 -9.92 1.99
N HIS A 173 5.97 -9.00 1.28
CA HIS A 173 7.37 -9.15 0.90
C HIS A 173 8.32 -8.78 2.06
N PRO A 174 9.52 -9.39 2.13
CA PRO A 174 10.51 -9.09 3.16
C PRO A 174 11.49 -7.97 2.77
N PHE A 175 11.17 -7.12 1.81
CA PHE A 175 12.09 -6.08 1.33
C PHE A 175 11.85 -4.76 2.02
N ILE A 176 12.92 -4.01 2.27
CA ILE A 176 12.89 -2.65 2.79
C ILE A 176 12.55 -1.70 1.65
N THR A 177 11.60 -0.82 1.89
CA THR A 177 11.12 0.17 0.91
C THR A 177 11.52 1.60 1.28
N ASP A 178 11.87 1.85 2.53
CA ASP A 178 12.32 3.15 3.01
C ASP A 178 13.83 3.15 3.29
N GLN A 179 14.57 4.04 2.63
CA GLN A 179 16.01 4.22 2.85
C GLN A 179 16.31 4.68 4.28
N GLY A 180 15.40 5.45 4.90
CA GLY A 180 15.55 5.93 6.27
C GLY A 180 15.69 4.79 7.29
N GLU A 181 15.12 3.61 7.02
CA GLU A 181 15.27 2.44 7.88
C GLU A 181 16.69 1.84 7.86
N VAL A 182 17.50 2.18 6.86
CA VAL A 182 18.80 1.54 6.60
C VAL A 182 19.96 2.47 6.93
N ILE A 183 19.80 3.76 6.68
CA ILE A 183 20.83 4.77 6.90
C ILE A 183 21.32 4.72 8.37
N GLY A 184 22.66 4.68 8.55
CA GLY A 184 23.28 4.60 9.87
C GLY A 184 23.28 3.21 10.49
N LYS A 185 22.77 2.19 9.82
CA LYS A 185 22.94 0.78 10.19
C LYS A 185 24.18 0.19 9.49
N SER A 186 24.58 -1.00 9.89
CA SER A 186 25.68 -1.75 9.28
C SER A 186 25.18 -3.00 8.58
N ALA A 187 25.89 -3.42 7.54
CA ALA A 187 25.65 -4.67 6.88
C ALA A 187 25.89 -5.85 7.83
N SER A 188 24.93 -6.78 7.93
CA SER A 188 25.08 -7.98 8.76
C SER A 188 25.99 -9.04 8.11
N ARG A 189 26.16 -8.96 6.79
CA ARG A 189 26.95 -9.85 5.94
C ARG A 189 27.48 -9.09 4.73
N PRO A 190 28.40 -9.64 3.95
CA PRO A 190 28.78 -9.04 2.66
C PRO A 190 27.58 -8.90 1.73
N LEU A 191 27.41 -7.73 1.14
CA LEU A 191 26.30 -7.39 0.25
C LEU A 191 26.84 -6.96 -1.12
N PRO A 192 26.59 -7.74 -2.17
CA PRO A 192 26.91 -7.34 -3.53
C PRO A 192 26.07 -6.14 -4.01
N PRO A 193 26.53 -5.40 -5.02
CA PRO A 193 25.73 -4.37 -5.67
C PRO A 193 24.40 -4.94 -6.17
N GLU A 194 23.39 -4.08 -6.33
CA GLU A 194 22.04 -4.42 -6.81
C GLU A 194 21.27 -5.41 -5.91
N THR A 195 21.76 -5.67 -4.69
CA THR A 195 21.08 -6.56 -3.74
C THR A 195 19.91 -5.83 -3.09
N PRO A 196 18.65 -6.30 -3.27
CA PRO A 196 17.50 -5.76 -2.54
C PRO A 196 17.62 -6.03 -1.05
N LEU A 197 17.50 -4.97 -0.26
CA LEU A 197 17.69 -5.05 1.17
C LEU A 197 16.49 -5.69 1.89
N ARG A 198 16.83 -6.46 2.93
CA ARG A 198 15.88 -7.06 3.86
C ARG A 198 16.28 -6.68 5.29
N PRO A 199 15.35 -6.65 6.26
CA PRO A 199 15.69 -6.38 7.65
C PRO A 199 16.81 -7.28 8.20
N ALA A 200 16.88 -8.55 7.77
CA ALA A 200 17.93 -9.48 8.17
C ALA A 200 19.35 -9.15 7.63
N PHE A 201 19.44 -8.24 6.63
CA PHE A 201 20.73 -7.87 6.03
C PHE A 201 21.37 -6.66 6.70
N VAL A 202 20.65 -6.00 7.58
CA VAL A 202 21.09 -4.82 8.30
C VAL A 202 21.04 -5.05 9.82
N LYS A 203 21.92 -4.41 10.53
CA LYS A 203 21.98 -4.47 11.99
C LYS A 203 22.44 -3.13 12.56
N PRO A 204 22.21 -2.85 13.86
CA PRO A 204 22.78 -1.67 14.49
C PRO A 204 24.31 -1.63 14.31
N PRO A 205 24.90 -0.44 14.12
CA PRO A 205 26.33 -0.32 13.88
C PRO A 205 27.14 -0.71 15.10
N LEU A 206 28.33 -1.26 14.87
CA LEU A 206 29.33 -1.44 15.91
C LEU A 206 29.91 -0.06 16.25
N VAL A 207 29.78 0.33 17.50
CA VAL A 207 30.33 1.60 18.01
C VAL A 207 31.67 1.40 18.75
N ILE A 208 31.94 0.18 19.16
CA ILE A 208 33.23 -0.22 19.73
C ILE A 208 33.69 -1.55 19.15
N LYS A 209 34.99 -1.69 18.95
CA LYS A 209 35.64 -2.92 18.48
C LYS A 209 36.52 -3.51 19.60
N LYS A 210 36.73 -4.81 19.52
CA LYS A 210 37.68 -5.49 20.42
C LYS A 210 39.06 -4.79 20.35
N GLY A 211 39.59 -4.40 21.52
CA GLY A 211 40.86 -3.71 21.62
C GLY A 211 40.76 -2.18 21.71
N ASP A 212 39.57 -1.63 21.49
CA ASP A 212 39.37 -0.18 21.61
C ASP A 212 39.54 0.31 23.04
N ARG A 213 40.16 1.48 23.17
CA ARG A 213 40.23 2.19 24.46
C ARG A 213 38.89 2.90 24.68
N VAL A 214 38.34 2.73 25.86
CA VAL A 214 37.05 3.29 26.27
C VAL A 214 37.12 3.93 27.63
N LEU A 215 36.28 4.91 27.86
CA LEU A 215 36.06 5.48 29.18
C LEU A 215 34.99 4.65 29.91
N ILE A 216 35.35 4.04 31.02
CA ILE A 216 34.41 3.34 31.89
C ILE A 216 33.88 4.35 32.90
N GLU A 217 32.58 4.51 32.99
CA GLU A 217 31.95 5.39 33.98
C GLU A 217 30.98 4.59 34.83
N ALA A 218 31.18 4.67 36.15
CA ALA A 218 30.29 4.10 37.17
C ALA A 218 29.62 5.24 37.93
N ARG A 219 28.27 5.25 37.96
CA ARG A 219 27.46 6.25 38.66
C ARG A 219 26.63 5.60 39.75
N ARG A 220 26.69 6.14 40.98
CA ARG A 220 25.88 5.69 42.10
C ARG A 220 25.62 6.85 43.06
N GLY A 221 24.33 7.24 43.24
CA GLY A 221 23.93 8.21 44.26
C GLY A 221 24.67 9.56 44.19
N GLY A 222 24.90 10.12 43.04
CA GLY A 222 25.64 11.39 42.84
C GLY A 222 27.15 11.22 42.73
N LEU A 223 27.72 10.05 43.03
CA LEU A 223 29.13 9.73 42.83
C LEU A 223 29.32 9.24 41.39
N SER A 224 30.30 9.82 40.68
CA SER A 224 30.74 9.36 39.36
C SER A 224 32.22 9.01 39.42
N ILE A 225 32.56 7.79 39.04
CA ILE A 225 33.94 7.29 38.98
C ILE A 225 34.23 7.00 37.51
N ARG A 226 35.37 7.47 37.01
CA ARG A 226 35.83 7.26 35.66
C ARG A 226 37.16 6.53 35.66
N ALA A 227 37.34 5.59 34.76
CA ALA A 227 38.56 4.84 34.55
C ALA A 227 38.76 4.53 33.07
N ASN A 228 40.01 4.40 32.63
CA ASN A 228 40.32 3.96 31.30
C ASN A 228 40.26 2.43 31.19
N GLY A 229 39.73 1.93 30.10
CA GLY A 229 39.65 0.49 29.85
C GLY A 229 39.90 0.11 28.41
N VAL A 230 40.05 -1.19 28.18
CA VAL A 230 40.15 -1.79 26.85
C VAL A 230 39.04 -2.83 26.68
N THR A 231 38.31 -2.76 25.58
CA THR A 231 37.23 -3.69 25.29
C THR A 231 37.76 -5.04 24.85
N LYS A 232 37.13 -6.13 25.31
CA LYS A 232 37.45 -7.51 24.90
C LYS A 232 36.56 -8.05 23.78
N ALA A 233 35.51 -7.32 23.44
CA ALA A 233 34.58 -7.73 22.42
C ALA A 233 34.06 -6.51 21.64
N ASN A 234 33.54 -6.76 20.44
CA ASN A 234 32.79 -5.76 19.70
C ASN A 234 31.47 -5.45 20.40
N GLY A 235 30.97 -4.21 20.26
CA GLY A 235 29.76 -3.79 20.95
C GLY A 235 28.96 -2.76 20.17
N GLN A 236 27.64 -2.88 20.29
CA GLN A 236 26.64 -1.92 19.82
C GLN A 236 26.09 -1.12 21.00
N VAL A 237 25.52 0.04 20.75
CA VAL A 237 24.83 0.82 21.80
C VAL A 237 23.79 -0.05 22.52
N GLY A 238 23.79 0.00 23.84
CA GLY A 238 22.89 -0.80 24.69
C GLY A 238 23.38 -2.21 25.01
N GLN A 239 24.39 -2.73 24.31
CA GLN A 239 24.95 -4.05 24.55
C GLN A 239 25.91 -4.04 25.75
N THR A 240 25.95 -5.15 26.51
CA THR A 240 26.92 -5.33 27.60
C THR A 240 28.14 -6.07 27.07
N VAL A 241 29.32 -5.49 27.28
CA VAL A 241 30.60 -6.03 26.84
C VAL A 241 31.57 -6.17 28.02
N MET A 242 32.54 -7.06 27.89
CA MET A 242 33.64 -7.19 28.83
C MET A 242 34.70 -6.13 28.54
N VAL A 243 35.14 -5.42 29.57
CA VAL A 243 36.16 -4.38 29.51
C VAL A 243 37.21 -4.64 30.61
N THR A 244 38.47 -4.52 30.25
CA THR A 244 39.56 -4.55 31.22
C THR A 244 39.89 -3.12 31.63
N ASN A 245 39.80 -2.81 32.94
CA ASN A 245 40.25 -1.54 33.47
C ASN A 245 41.80 -1.52 33.44
N LEU A 246 42.37 -0.49 32.82
CA LEU A 246 43.83 -0.37 32.63
C LEU A 246 44.57 -0.06 33.93
N ASP A 247 43.91 0.61 34.88
CA ASP A 247 44.57 1.03 36.13
C ASP A 247 44.64 -0.14 37.14
N SER A 248 43.60 -0.98 37.19
CA SER A 248 43.51 -2.07 38.17
C SER A 248 43.72 -3.47 37.60
N GLY A 249 43.75 -3.61 36.24
CA GLY A 249 43.82 -4.90 35.54
C GLY A 249 42.56 -5.76 35.67
N ARG A 250 41.51 -5.27 36.35
CA ARG A 250 40.27 -6.04 36.57
C ARG A 250 39.36 -6.01 35.38
N GLU A 251 38.68 -7.13 35.14
CA GLU A 251 37.65 -7.25 34.14
C GLU A 251 36.27 -6.90 34.72
N LEU A 252 35.51 -6.12 33.98
CA LEU A 252 34.15 -5.72 34.34
C LEU A 252 33.21 -5.85 33.15
N ARG A 253 31.92 -5.98 33.45
CA ARG A 253 30.85 -5.85 32.47
C ARG A 253 30.37 -4.41 32.41
N ALA A 254 30.44 -3.80 31.24
CA ALA A 254 29.98 -2.45 31.02
C ALA A 254 28.96 -2.39 29.88
N LYS A 255 27.93 -1.59 30.06
CA LYS A 255 26.96 -1.34 29.01
C LYS A 255 27.46 -0.23 28.09
N VAL A 256 27.43 -0.44 26.78
CA VAL A 256 27.81 0.56 25.80
C VAL A 256 26.69 1.61 25.74
N VAL A 257 27.01 2.89 26.03
CA VAL A 257 26.02 3.98 26.11
C VAL A 257 26.19 5.03 25.02
N ALA A 258 27.37 5.21 24.49
CA ALA A 258 27.68 6.15 23.42
C ALA A 258 28.95 5.71 22.69
N PRO A 259 29.18 6.15 21.44
CA PRO A 259 30.49 6.09 20.82
C PRO A 259 31.51 6.83 21.72
N SER A 260 32.70 6.27 21.89
CA SER A 260 33.79 7.04 22.53
C SER A 260 34.12 8.22 21.60
N LEU A 261 33.94 9.42 22.08
CA LEU A 261 34.45 10.65 21.46
C LEU A 261 35.96 10.77 21.72
#